data_e0fd3b3570c983168d44fbce0e8490ed
#
_entry.id   e0fd3b3570c983168d44fbce0e8490ed
#
_cell.length_a   1.000
_cell.length_b   1.000
_cell.length_c   1.000
_cell.angle_alpha   90.00
_cell.angle_beta   90.00
_cell.angle_gamma   90.00
#
_symmetry.space_group_name_H-M   'P 1'
#
loop_
_entity.id
_entity.type
_entity.pdbx_description
1 polymer ?
#
loop_
_entity_poly.entity_id
_entity_poly.type
_entity_poly.pdbx_seq_one_letter_code
_entity_poly.pdbx_strand_id
1 'polypeptide(L)'
;MPEWTWDPQEDGLNRRNHKGLSLADGIAALSDPLAVSRPDPHPDGDRWQLIGSAAGVVLLFVVYTDPVELADGREVGRIVSVRNATSHERKAYEQGDF
;
A
#
# COMPACT_ATOMS: atom_id res chain seq x y z
N MET A 1 3.26 -4.38 -14.87
CA MET A 1 2.72 -4.28 -13.49
C MET A 1 3.69 -4.93 -12.51
N PRO A 2 4.02 -4.28 -11.41
CA PRO A 2 4.85 -4.93 -10.40
C PRO A 2 4.16 -6.13 -9.78
N GLU A 3 4.93 -7.10 -9.40
CA GLU A 3 4.48 -8.19 -8.55
C GLU A 3 4.65 -7.76 -7.09
N TRP A 4 3.71 -8.16 -6.24
CA TRP A 4 3.74 -7.79 -4.84
C TRP A 4 3.94 -9.01 -3.95
N THR A 5 4.83 -8.87 -2.97
CA THR A 5 5.10 -9.89 -1.97
C THR A 5 4.83 -9.32 -0.58
N TRP A 6 4.81 -10.18 0.42
CA TRP A 6 4.68 -9.77 1.82
C TRP A 6 5.18 -10.89 2.73
N ASP A 7 5.50 -10.53 3.95
CA ASP A 7 5.91 -11.47 4.99
C ASP A 7 4.65 -12.06 5.62
N PRO A 8 4.49 -13.40 5.68
CA PRO A 8 3.31 -14.02 6.31
C PRO A 8 3.11 -13.62 7.77
N GLN A 9 4.17 -13.37 8.53
CA GLN A 9 4.04 -12.91 9.92
C GLN A 9 3.50 -11.50 9.99
N GLU A 10 3.98 -10.61 9.12
CA GLU A 10 3.45 -9.26 9.01
C GLU A 10 2.00 -9.27 8.58
N ASP A 11 1.62 -10.18 7.69
CA ASP A 11 0.23 -10.33 7.26
C ASP A 11 -0.67 -10.72 8.41
N GLY A 12 -0.23 -11.69 9.23
CA GLY A 12 -0.99 -12.10 10.41
C GLY A 12 -1.18 -10.97 11.40
N LEU A 13 -0.12 -10.19 11.66
CA LEU A 13 -0.19 -9.02 12.55
C LEU A 13 -1.11 -7.95 11.97
N ASN A 14 -1.05 -7.73 10.66
CA ASN A 14 -1.89 -6.73 9.99
C ASN A 14 -3.37 -7.07 10.14
N ARG A 15 -3.74 -8.33 9.91
CA ARG A 15 -5.11 -8.79 10.07
C ARG A 15 -5.60 -8.59 11.50
N ARG A 16 -4.75 -8.87 12.47
CA ARG A 16 -5.09 -8.73 13.90
C ARG A 16 -5.27 -7.28 14.31
N ASN A 17 -4.43 -6.38 13.80
CA ASN A 17 -4.41 -4.98 14.20
C ASN A 17 -5.33 -4.09 13.37
N HIS A 18 -5.76 -4.53 12.19
CA HIS A 18 -6.49 -3.70 11.23
C HIS A 18 -7.74 -4.40 10.70
N LYS A 19 -8.59 -4.89 11.61
CA LYS A 19 -9.95 -5.37 11.31
C LYS A 19 -10.00 -6.46 10.25
N GLY A 20 -9.03 -7.37 10.27
CA GLY A 20 -8.99 -8.48 9.33
C GLY A 20 -8.43 -8.16 7.96
N LEU A 21 -7.95 -6.94 7.74
CA LEU A 21 -7.32 -6.59 6.46
C LEU A 21 -6.03 -7.37 6.26
N SER A 22 -5.91 -8.03 5.12
CA SER A 22 -4.69 -8.71 4.72
C SER A 22 -3.78 -7.77 3.94
N LEU A 23 -2.50 -8.11 3.88
CA LEU A 23 -1.58 -7.33 3.04
C LEU A 23 -1.94 -7.45 1.55
N ALA A 24 -2.49 -8.59 1.14
CA ALA A 24 -2.98 -8.78 -0.22
C ALA A 24 -4.09 -7.80 -0.60
N ASP A 25 -4.89 -7.34 0.37
CA ASP A 25 -5.94 -6.34 0.10
C ASP A 25 -5.37 -5.03 -0.43
N GLY A 26 -4.11 -4.74 -0.15
CA GLY A 26 -3.44 -3.54 -0.65
C GLY A 26 -3.17 -3.56 -2.15
N ILE A 27 -3.18 -4.72 -2.79
CA ILE A 27 -2.91 -4.82 -4.23
C ILE A 27 -3.91 -3.99 -5.04
N ALA A 28 -5.20 -4.07 -4.67
CA ALA A 28 -6.24 -3.31 -5.36
C ALA A 28 -6.00 -1.80 -5.24
N ALA A 29 -5.66 -1.33 -4.05
CA ALA A 29 -5.36 0.09 -3.83
C ALA A 29 -4.12 0.53 -4.61
N LEU A 30 -3.08 -0.31 -4.67
CA LEU A 30 -1.87 -0.04 -5.44
C LEU A 30 -2.14 0.04 -6.94
N SER A 31 -3.23 -0.56 -7.40
CA SER A 31 -3.63 -0.56 -8.80
C SER A 31 -4.63 0.56 -9.14
N ASP A 32 -5.04 1.35 -8.18
CA ASP A 32 -5.98 2.45 -8.40
C ASP A 32 -5.28 3.58 -9.19
N PRO A 33 -5.74 3.93 -10.38
CA PRO A 33 -5.12 4.99 -11.17
C PRO A 33 -5.23 6.38 -10.53
N LEU A 34 -6.12 6.57 -9.55
CA LEU A 34 -6.29 7.82 -8.84
C LEU A 34 -5.54 7.84 -7.50
N ALA A 35 -4.80 6.78 -7.19
CA ALA A 35 -4.05 6.71 -5.93
C ALA A 35 -3.08 7.87 -5.80
N VAL A 36 -2.92 8.36 -4.57
CA VAL A 36 -1.92 9.38 -4.24
C VAL A 36 -0.86 8.76 -3.33
N SER A 37 0.39 9.16 -3.52
CA SER A 37 1.50 8.57 -2.78
C SER A 37 2.54 9.60 -2.38
N ARG A 38 3.30 9.26 -1.34
CA ARG A 38 4.44 10.06 -0.87
C ARG A 38 5.47 9.14 -0.22
N PRO A 39 6.74 9.58 -0.13
CA PRO A 39 7.74 8.80 0.61
C PRO A 39 7.35 8.62 2.08
N ASP A 40 7.60 7.42 2.60
CA ASP A 40 7.46 7.14 4.03
C ASP A 40 8.74 7.58 4.75
N PRO A 41 8.66 8.24 5.91
CA PRO A 41 9.85 8.72 6.62
C PRO A 41 10.59 7.60 7.39
N HIS A 42 10.72 6.43 6.79
CA HIS A 42 11.44 5.31 7.38
C HIS A 42 12.95 5.49 7.20
N PRO A 43 13.78 5.13 8.21
CA PRO A 43 15.23 5.31 8.12
C PRO A 43 15.90 4.63 6.92
N ASP A 44 15.33 3.52 6.42
CA ASP A 44 15.87 2.81 5.26
C ASP A 44 15.67 3.57 3.94
N GLY A 45 14.71 4.52 3.91
CA GLY A 45 14.50 5.37 2.74
C GLY A 45 13.89 4.68 1.52
N ASP A 46 13.42 3.44 1.66
CA ASP A 46 12.92 2.64 0.56
C ASP A 46 11.40 2.43 0.59
N ARG A 47 10.70 3.12 1.47
CA ARG A 47 9.26 2.92 1.69
C ARG A 47 8.43 4.09 1.20
N TRP A 48 7.22 3.74 0.77
CA TRP A 48 6.23 4.68 0.28
C TRP A 48 4.91 4.48 1.03
N GLN A 49 4.13 5.56 1.11
CA GLN A 49 2.75 5.54 1.59
C GLN A 49 1.84 5.85 0.42
N LEU A 50 0.72 5.13 0.33
CA LEU A 50 -0.23 5.32 -0.75
C LEU A 50 -1.65 5.27 -0.19
N ILE A 51 -2.52 6.14 -0.70
CA ILE A 51 -3.96 6.07 -0.45
C ILE A 51 -4.60 5.70 -1.78
N GLY A 52 -5.33 4.60 -1.79
CA GLY A 52 -5.99 4.12 -2.99
C GLY A 52 -7.29 3.42 -2.69
N SER A 53 -8.14 3.35 -3.69
CA SER A 53 -9.44 2.71 -3.58
C SER A 53 -9.32 1.21 -3.88
N ALA A 54 -9.89 0.40 -3.00
CA ALA A 54 -10.05 -1.02 -3.22
C ALA A 54 -11.51 -1.30 -3.57
N ALA A 55 -11.73 -1.97 -4.70
CA ALA A 55 -13.06 -2.32 -5.19
C ALA A 55 -14.01 -1.11 -5.38
N GLY A 56 -13.45 0.09 -5.54
CA GLY A 56 -14.20 1.31 -5.80
C GLY A 56 -15.01 1.85 -4.61
N VAL A 57 -14.89 1.24 -3.44
CA VAL A 57 -15.74 1.58 -2.28
C VAL A 57 -14.93 1.94 -1.05
N VAL A 58 -13.82 1.27 -0.81
CA VAL A 58 -13.02 1.41 0.41
C VAL A 58 -11.70 2.08 0.09
N LEU A 59 -11.35 3.12 0.86
CA LEU A 59 -10.02 3.74 0.75
C LEU A 59 -9.07 3.10 1.75
N LEU A 60 -7.95 2.61 1.25
CA LEU A 60 -6.91 1.98 2.04
C LEU A 60 -5.65 2.83 2.06
N PHE A 61 -4.98 2.80 3.20
CA PHE A 61 -3.64 3.37 3.37
C PHE A 61 -2.65 2.20 3.34
N VAL A 62 -1.73 2.23 2.38
CA VAL A 62 -0.79 1.12 2.14
C VAL A 62 0.63 1.63 2.27
N VAL A 63 1.44 0.92 3.06
CA VAL A 63 2.89 1.15 3.11
C VAL A 63 3.56 0.02 2.34
N TYR A 64 4.45 0.37 1.43
CA TYR A 64 5.10 -0.60 0.55
C TYR A 64 6.52 -0.16 0.23
N THR A 65 7.33 -1.11 -0.24
CA THR A 65 8.67 -0.79 -0.73
C THR A 65 8.62 -0.49 -2.22
N ASP A 66 9.47 0.42 -2.66
CA ASP A 66 9.60 0.77 -4.07
C ASP A 66 9.97 -0.50 -4.86
N PRO A 67 9.19 -0.87 -5.90
CA PRO A 67 9.51 -2.08 -6.66
C PRO A 67 10.90 -2.03 -7.28
N VAL A 68 11.60 -3.14 -7.24
CA VAL A 68 12.92 -3.30 -7.84
C VAL A 68 12.85 -4.25 -9.03
N GLU A 69 13.61 -3.96 -10.06
CA GLU A 69 13.69 -4.81 -11.23
C GLU A 69 14.68 -5.95 -10.97
N LEU A 70 14.23 -7.18 -11.21
CA LEU A 70 15.05 -8.37 -11.11
C LEU A 70 15.79 -8.62 -12.44
N ALA A 71 16.79 -9.54 -12.39
CA ALA A 71 17.59 -9.86 -13.56
C ALA A 71 16.78 -10.37 -14.76
N ASP A 72 15.62 -10.98 -14.49
CA ASP A 72 14.72 -11.50 -15.53
C ASP A 72 13.71 -10.47 -16.04
N GLY A 73 13.82 -9.22 -15.61
CA GLY A 73 12.95 -8.12 -16.04
C GLY A 73 11.68 -7.94 -15.23
N ARG A 74 11.41 -8.83 -14.26
CA ARG A 74 10.25 -8.65 -13.38
C ARG A 74 10.52 -7.56 -12.36
N GLU A 75 9.48 -6.79 -12.04
CA GLU A 75 9.51 -5.82 -10.95
C GLU A 75 8.80 -6.40 -9.74
N VAL A 76 9.44 -6.34 -8.58
CA VAL A 76 8.89 -6.89 -7.33
C VAL A 76 8.98 -5.86 -6.23
N GLY A 77 7.84 -5.60 -5.58
CA GLY A 77 7.74 -4.77 -4.39
C GLY A 77 7.17 -5.56 -3.22
N ARG A 78 7.32 -5.03 -2.01
CA ARG A 78 6.80 -5.67 -0.80
C ARG A 78 5.76 -4.78 -0.14
N ILE A 79 4.61 -5.36 0.20
CA ILE A 79 3.59 -4.67 0.99
C ILE A 79 3.91 -4.86 2.46
N VAL A 80 4.01 -3.76 3.20
CA VAL A 80 4.43 -3.76 4.61
C VAL A 80 3.23 -3.66 5.54
N SER A 81 2.27 -2.78 5.23
CA SER A 81 1.05 -2.64 6.05
C SER A 81 -0.11 -2.12 5.23
N VAL A 82 -1.32 -2.49 5.65
CA VAL A 82 -2.58 -2.07 5.01
C VAL A 82 -3.58 -1.75 6.12
N ARG A 83 -4.18 -0.57 6.07
CA ARG A 83 -5.24 -0.18 6.99
C ARG A 83 -6.26 0.70 6.28
N ASN A 84 -7.40 0.90 6.90
CA ASN A 84 -8.37 1.86 6.37
C ASN A 84 -7.79 3.28 6.45
N ALA A 85 -8.09 4.09 5.45
CA ALA A 85 -7.71 5.49 5.45
C ALA A 85 -8.48 6.25 6.53
N THR A 86 -7.82 7.22 7.17
CA THR A 86 -8.46 8.15 8.08
C THR A 86 -9.26 9.19 7.29
N SER A 87 -10.11 9.97 7.97
CA SER A 87 -10.86 11.04 7.31
C SER A 87 -9.93 12.10 6.71
N HIS A 88 -8.81 12.37 7.36
CA HIS A 88 -7.81 13.31 6.83
C HIS A 88 -7.16 12.76 5.55
N GLU A 89 -6.84 11.48 5.54
CA GLU A 89 -6.27 10.82 4.37
C GLU A 89 -7.28 10.72 3.23
N ARG A 90 -8.55 10.50 3.55
CA ARG A 90 -9.62 10.51 2.55
C ARG A 90 -9.69 11.86 1.83
N LYS A 91 -9.56 12.96 2.56
CA LYS A 91 -9.55 14.30 1.95
C LYS A 91 -8.36 14.46 1.01
N ALA A 92 -7.19 13.98 1.40
CA ALA A 92 -6.01 14.02 0.54
C ALA A 92 -6.24 13.28 -0.77
N TYR A 93 -6.86 12.10 -0.70
CA TYR A 93 -7.19 11.32 -1.88
C TYR A 93 -8.19 12.07 -2.78
N GLU A 94 -9.25 12.64 -2.21
CA GLU A 94 -10.28 13.36 -2.95
C GLU A 94 -9.71 14.60 -3.64
N GLN A 95 -8.74 15.26 -3.01
CA GLN A 95 -8.08 16.45 -3.55
C GLN A 95 -6.95 16.09 -4.52
N GLY A 96 -6.53 14.83 -4.58
CA GLY A 96 -5.40 14.41 -5.38
C GLY A 96 -4.07 14.95 -4.87
N ASP A 97 -3.96 15.20 -3.56
CA ASP A 97 -2.79 15.84 -2.96
C ASP A 97 -2.50 15.21 -1.60
N PHE A 98 -1.37 14.53 -1.52
CA PHE A 98 -0.97 13.81 -0.31
C PHE A 98 0.16 14.53 0.40
#